data_31562e260e0907df09fd60da8231b211
#
_entry.id   31562e260e0907df09fd60da8231b211
#
_cell.length_a   1.000
_cell.length_b   1.000
_cell.length_c   1.000
_cell.angle_alpha   90.00
_cell.angle_beta   90.00
_cell.angle_gamma   90.00
#
_symmetry.space_group_name_H-M   'P 1'
#
loop_
_entity.id
_entity.type
_entity.pdbx_description
1 polymer ?
#
loop_
_entity_poly.entity_id
_entity_poly.type
_entity_poly.pdbx_seq_one_letter_code
_entity_poly.pdbx_strand_id
1 'polypeptide(L)'
;MRRVALIDYGKLELQDDWGGIGLQPGTVKVEVSACAVCGSDLALLRGKRDLKSERYWGHEFSGTVIDAGAGAGGITAGMRVASEVSRACGHCWYCRNGLPSQCKGFNEAFLPGGFSQETCVLNTQENSFISPVPAALDDITATLLEPTSCSLQCALKADIRPGAKVAVIGMGPMGFITARILQQIGAGVVVGIVNKPSRLEKVREIGFLEGIDSSREDWLDRVREIFGDFGPDVVVELSGNLTAFQNALKIVRPGGRIVVGSVYTGYADNVELRPVMRKELTIVGAKGPFPNLNSDGSSMAMDMLMNIQKDVRKIIQVYDYTDALRAFEDMMCSRSIKSVITFH
;
A
#
# COMPACT_ATOMS: atom_id res chain seq x y z
N MET A 1 1.55 19.50 -21.20
CA MET A 1 1.54 18.12 -20.62
C MET A 1 0.31 17.95 -19.74
N ARG A 2 -0.25 16.77 -19.73
CA ARG A 2 -1.45 16.43 -18.95
C ARG A 2 -1.12 16.16 -17.50
N ARG A 3 -1.99 16.61 -16.58
CA ARG A 3 -1.96 16.21 -15.16
C ARG A 3 -3.34 16.27 -14.52
N VAL A 4 -3.53 15.48 -13.46
CA VAL A 4 -4.66 15.60 -12.55
C VAL A 4 -4.20 16.44 -11.36
N ALA A 5 -4.65 17.69 -11.30
CA ALA A 5 -4.28 18.63 -10.26
C ALA A 5 -5.27 18.59 -9.10
N LEU A 6 -4.75 18.58 -7.87
CA LEU A 6 -5.52 18.85 -6.68
C LEU A 6 -5.53 20.36 -6.44
N ILE A 7 -6.64 21.02 -6.73
CA ILE A 7 -6.78 22.48 -6.65
C ILE A 7 -7.15 22.93 -5.24
N ASP A 8 -8.02 22.16 -4.59
CA ASP A 8 -8.49 22.41 -3.22
C ASP A 8 -9.11 21.11 -2.67
N TYR A 9 -9.46 21.09 -1.41
CA TYR A 9 -10.19 19.98 -0.82
C TYR A 9 -11.48 19.71 -1.59
N GLY A 10 -11.65 18.47 -2.00
CA GLY A 10 -12.77 18.01 -2.82
C GLY A 10 -12.72 18.43 -4.28
N LYS A 11 -11.69 19.15 -4.74
CA LYS A 11 -11.62 19.71 -6.08
C LYS A 11 -10.41 19.24 -6.86
N LEU A 12 -10.68 18.41 -7.87
CA LEU A 12 -9.71 17.96 -8.88
C LEU A 12 -9.97 18.67 -10.21
N GLU A 13 -8.91 18.89 -10.98
CA GLU A 13 -8.95 19.46 -12.30
C GLU A 13 -8.02 18.72 -13.26
N LEU A 14 -8.49 18.46 -14.47
CA LEU A 14 -7.65 17.95 -15.56
C LEU A 14 -7.00 19.16 -16.25
N GLN A 15 -5.67 19.15 -16.32
CA GLN A 15 -4.88 20.21 -16.94
C GLN A 15 -4.06 19.64 -18.10
N ASP A 16 -4.26 20.17 -19.32
CA ASP A 16 -3.57 19.70 -20.53
C ASP A 16 -2.33 20.54 -20.90
N ASP A 17 -2.15 21.68 -20.26
CA ASP A 17 -1.12 22.68 -20.57
C ASP A 17 -0.08 22.89 -19.47
N TRP A 18 0.03 21.93 -18.54
CA TRP A 18 1.01 22.02 -17.47
C TRP A 18 2.45 22.02 -18.01
N GLY A 19 3.28 22.96 -17.51
CA GLY A 19 4.65 23.16 -17.97
C GLY A 19 5.67 22.11 -17.53
N GLY A 20 5.27 21.17 -16.66
CA GLY A 20 6.13 20.10 -16.14
C GLY A 20 7.06 20.55 -15.02
N ILE A 21 7.97 19.65 -14.63
CA ILE A 21 8.98 19.88 -13.60
C ILE A 21 10.37 19.84 -14.25
N GLY A 22 11.21 20.84 -13.93
CA GLY A 22 12.61 20.86 -14.37
C GLY A 22 13.46 19.81 -13.65
N LEU A 23 14.36 19.17 -14.38
CA LEU A 23 15.34 18.23 -13.82
C LEU A 23 16.25 18.94 -12.81
N GLN A 24 16.45 18.30 -11.66
CA GLN A 24 17.33 18.78 -10.59
C GLN A 24 18.51 17.81 -10.39
N PRO A 25 19.66 18.26 -9.85
CA PRO A 25 20.72 17.35 -9.43
C PRO A 25 20.20 16.28 -8.47
N GLY A 26 20.63 15.02 -8.66
CA GLY A 26 20.17 13.90 -7.85
C GLY A 26 18.75 13.41 -8.15
N THR A 27 18.10 13.93 -9.20
CA THR A 27 16.78 13.45 -9.62
C THR A 27 16.83 12.79 -11.00
N VAL A 28 15.84 11.98 -11.29
CA VAL A 28 15.54 11.48 -12.63
C VAL A 28 14.19 11.99 -13.09
N LYS A 29 14.07 12.24 -14.39
CA LYS A 29 12.83 12.61 -15.03
C LYS A 29 12.17 11.38 -15.62
N VAL A 30 10.94 11.13 -15.27
CA VAL A 30 10.16 9.95 -15.69
C VAL A 30 8.97 10.40 -16.52
N GLU A 31 8.84 9.84 -17.71
CA GLU A 31 7.58 9.84 -18.47
C GLU A 31 6.67 8.78 -17.85
N VAL A 32 5.57 9.21 -17.25
CA VAL A 32 4.66 8.35 -16.48
C VAL A 32 3.73 7.61 -17.44
N SER A 33 3.78 6.29 -17.42
CA SER A 33 2.85 5.43 -18.17
C SER A 33 1.52 5.26 -17.43
N ALA A 34 1.61 5.05 -16.11
CA ALA A 34 0.44 4.81 -15.25
C ALA A 34 0.67 5.28 -13.81
N CYS A 35 -0.40 5.70 -13.14
CA CYS A 35 -0.40 6.05 -11.73
C CYS A 35 -1.65 5.52 -11.03
N ALA A 36 -1.47 4.84 -9.90
CA ALA A 36 -2.55 4.29 -9.11
C ALA A 36 -3.03 5.29 -8.03
N VAL A 37 -4.32 5.29 -7.77
CA VAL A 37 -4.93 6.09 -6.70
C VAL A 37 -4.75 5.38 -5.36
N CYS A 38 -4.16 6.06 -4.38
CA CYS A 38 -3.99 5.57 -3.01
C CYS A 38 -5.08 6.08 -2.06
N GLY A 39 -5.33 5.37 -0.99
CA GLY A 39 -6.19 5.84 0.11
C GLY A 39 -5.69 7.15 0.74
N SER A 40 -4.38 7.41 0.69
CA SER A 40 -3.78 8.66 1.17
C SER A 40 -4.10 9.85 0.26
N ASP A 41 -4.21 9.65 -1.06
CA ASP A 41 -4.67 10.68 -2.00
C ASP A 41 -6.13 11.03 -1.74
N LEU A 42 -6.97 10.01 -1.48
CA LEU A 42 -8.37 10.22 -1.10
C LEU A 42 -8.51 10.92 0.25
N ALA A 43 -7.60 10.67 1.19
CA ALA A 43 -7.58 11.36 2.48
C ALA A 43 -7.19 12.83 2.32
N LEU A 44 -6.24 13.13 1.43
CA LEU A 44 -5.85 14.49 1.07
C LEU A 44 -7.02 15.23 0.39
N LEU A 45 -7.62 14.60 -0.62
CA LEU A 45 -8.78 15.14 -1.34
C LEU A 45 -9.95 15.46 -0.39
N ARG A 46 -10.18 14.65 0.65
CA ARG A 46 -11.24 14.84 1.65
C ARG A 46 -10.89 15.85 2.77
N GLY A 47 -9.75 16.50 2.72
CA GLY A 47 -9.30 17.42 3.78
C GLY A 47 -8.91 16.76 5.10
N LYS A 48 -8.67 15.43 5.09
CA LYS A 48 -8.17 14.70 6.27
C LYS A 48 -6.65 14.82 6.45
N ARG A 49 -5.96 15.42 5.49
CA ARG A 49 -4.54 15.75 5.50
C ARG A 49 -4.36 17.18 5.01
N ASP A 50 -3.32 17.86 5.48
CA ASP A 50 -2.96 19.20 5.02
C ASP A 50 -2.55 19.15 3.53
N LEU A 51 -2.99 20.14 2.72
CA LEU A 51 -2.57 20.33 1.33
C LEU A 51 -1.05 20.49 1.18
N LYS A 52 -0.33 20.94 2.22
CA LYS A 52 1.14 20.89 2.25
C LYS A 52 1.72 19.48 2.07
N SER A 53 0.89 18.45 2.21
CA SER A 53 1.23 17.05 1.90
C SER A 53 1.04 16.70 0.42
N GLU A 54 0.76 17.65 -0.44
CA GLU A 54 0.65 17.53 -1.90
C GLU A 54 1.85 16.80 -2.55
N ARG A 55 3.02 16.92 -1.95
CA ARG A 55 4.23 16.17 -2.34
C ARG A 55 4.05 14.64 -2.40
N TYR A 56 2.97 14.09 -1.86
CA TYR A 56 2.62 12.67 -1.96
C TYR A 56 1.55 12.36 -3.00
N TRP A 57 1.10 13.37 -3.75
CA TRP A 57 0.07 13.24 -4.76
C TRP A 57 0.56 12.38 -5.92
N GLY A 58 -0.07 11.19 -6.12
CA GLY A 58 0.35 10.26 -7.16
C GLY A 58 1.69 9.56 -6.88
N HIS A 59 1.88 9.01 -5.69
CA HIS A 59 3.11 8.32 -5.29
C HIS A 59 3.20 6.85 -5.72
N GLU A 60 2.17 6.31 -6.36
CA GLU A 60 2.13 4.92 -6.85
C GLU A 60 2.15 4.93 -8.39
N PHE A 61 3.29 5.17 -9.02
CA PHE A 61 3.41 5.30 -10.47
C PHE A 61 4.44 4.35 -11.06
N SER A 62 4.34 4.18 -12.38
CA SER A 62 5.34 3.52 -13.23
C SER A 62 5.53 4.32 -14.51
N GLY A 63 6.67 4.16 -15.15
CA GLY A 63 6.98 4.85 -16.39
C GLY A 63 8.39 4.59 -16.89
N THR A 64 8.81 5.39 -17.85
CA THR A 64 10.15 5.30 -18.46
C THR A 64 10.99 6.53 -18.12
N VAL A 65 12.21 6.33 -17.69
CA VAL A 65 13.15 7.43 -17.45
C VAL A 65 13.52 8.08 -18.78
N ILE A 66 13.28 9.40 -18.90
CA ILE A 66 13.62 10.16 -20.10
C ILE A 66 14.90 11.00 -19.94
N ASP A 67 15.25 11.34 -18.68
CA ASP A 67 16.47 12.10 -18.40
C ASP A 67 16.94 11.84 -16.94
N ALA A 68 18.22 12.02 -16.67
CA ALA A 68 18.85 11.82 -15.37
C ALA A 68 19.81 12.96 -15.03
N GLY A 69 19.55 13.63 -13.90
CA GLY A 69 20.38 14.72 -13.40
C GLY A 69 21.74 14.25 -12.87
N ALA A 70 22.68 15.16 -12.75
CA ALA A 70 23.98 14.88 -12.18
C ALA A 70 23.85 14.28 -10.77
N GLY A 71 24.54 13.16 -10.52
CA GLY A 71 24.47 12.47 -9.23
C GLY A 71 23.25 11.53 -9.04
N ALA A 72 22.44 11.33 -10.08
CA ALA A 72 21.41 10.29 -10.08
C ALA A 72 22.09 8.90 -9.99
N GLY A 73 21.65 8.10 -9.03
CA GLY A 73 22.30 6.82 -8.68
C GLY A 73 21.87 5.67 -9.59
N GLY A 74 22.68 5.31 -10.60
CA GLY A 74 22.54 4.04 -11.33
C GLY A 74 21.31 3.88 -12.24
N ILE A 75 20.38 4.82 -12.25
CA ILE A 75 19.21 4.86 -13.13
C ILE A 75 19.51 5.74 -14.34
N THR A 76 19.23 5.25 -15.54
CA THR A 76 19.56 5.93 -16.81
C THR A 76 18.33 6.04 -17.71
N ALA A 77 18.37 6.97 -18.67
CA ALA A 77 17.33 7.12 -19.68
C ALA A 77 17.06 5.79 -20.42
N GLY A 78 15.81 5.52 -20.69
CA GLY A 78 15.30 4.28 -21.29
C GLY A 78 14.95 3.17 -20.29
N MET A 79 15.37 3.28 -19.03
CA MET A 79 14.96 2.32 -18.01
C MET A 79 13.49 2.49 -17.62
N ARG A 80 12.76 1.37 -17.57
CA ARG A 80 11.43 1.32 -16.96
C ARG A 80 11.56 1.28 -15.44
N VAL A 81 10.79 2.11 -14.75
CA VAL A 81 10.82 2.25 -13.29
C VAL A 81 9.43 2.30 -12.70
N ALA A 82 9.32 1.90 -11.44
CA ALA A 82 8.12 2.10 -10.63
C ALA A 82 8.50 2.77 -9.31
N SER A 83 7.56 3.54 -8.75
CA SER A 83 7.74 4.16 -7.45
C SER A 83 7.82 3.10 -6.36
N GLU A 84 8.88 3.20 -5.58
CA GLU A 84 9.08 2.47 -4.34
C GLU A 84 9.63 3.46 -3.34
N VAL A 85 9.34 3.34 -2.09
CA VAL A 85 9.79 4.33 -1.14
C VAL A 85 11.23 4.14 -0.72
N SER A 86 11.85 5.27 -0.44
CA SER A 86 13.27 5.55 -0.22
C SER A 86 14.03 4.49 0.56
N ARG A 87 15.26 4.29 0.15
CA ARG A 87 16.27 3.64 0.99
C ARG A 87 16.44 4.43 2.27
N ALA A 88 16.38 3.75 3.39
CA ALA A 88 16.79 4.33 4.64
C ALA A 88 18.29 4.66 4.59
N CYS A 89 18.74 5.76 5.20
CA CYS A 89 20.15 6.21 5.14
C CYS A 89 21.17 5.20 5.72
N GLY A 90 20.72 4.17 6.44
CA GLY A 90 21.55 3.13 7.03
C GLY A 90 22.33 3.54 8.29
N HIS A 91 22.59 4.81 8.50
CA HIS A 91 23.51 5.29 9.55
C HIS A 91 22.87 6.07 10.69
N CYS A 92 21.62 6.54 10.57
CA CYS A 92 20.94 7.22 11.69
C CYS A 92 20.58 6.24 12.82
N TRP A 93 20.23 6.78 13.99
CA TRP A 93 19.86 5.98 15.14
C TRP A 93 18.76 4.96 14.81
N TYR A 94 17.71 5.38 14.09
CA TYR A 94 16.61 4.50 13.72
C TYR A 94 17.06 3.33 12.84
N CYS A 95 17.88 3.60 11.82
CA CYS A 95 18.39 2.56 10.92
C CYS A 95 19.25 1.53 11.68
N ARG A 96 20.16 2.02 12.55
CA ARG A 96 21.05 1.16 13.35
C ARG A 96 20.31 0.31 14.38
N ASN A 97 19.11 0.72 14.79
CA ASN A 97 18.27 0.00 15.75
C ASN A 97 17.11 -0.79 15.09
N GLY A 98 17.19 -1.11 13.79
CA GLY A 98 16.18 -1.92 13.10
C GLY A 98 14.84 -1.23 12.87
N LEU A 99 14.82 0.12 12.89
CA LEU A 99 13.64 0.96 12.67
C LEU A 99 13.80 1.88 11.44
N PRO A 100 14.22 1.37 10.28
CA PRO A 100 14.53 2.20 9.14
C PRO A 100 13.30 2.92 8.55
N SER A 101 12.09 2.41 8.77
CA SER A 101 10.83 3.11 8.45
C SER A 101 10.65 4.44 9.22
N GLN A 102 11.45 4.69 10.26
CA GLN A 102 11.50 5.93 11.04
C GLN A 102 12.69 6.81 10.64
N CYS A 103 13.43 6.45 9.59
CA CYS A 103 14.58 7.22 9.13
C CYS A 103 14.18 8.67 8.82
N LYS A 104 14.97 9.64 9.30
CA LYS A 104 14.67 11.06 9.07
C LYS A 104 14.74 11.44 7.59
N GLY A 105 15.65 10.83 6.81
CA GLY A 105 15.75 11.02 5.36
C GLY A 105 14.53 10.55 4.58
N PHE A 106 13.70 9.72 5.19
CA PHE A 106 12.44 9.24 4.59
C PHE A 106 11.41 10.36 4.31
N ASN A 107 11.38 11.43 5.09
CA ASN A 107 10.35 12.47 4.98
C ASN A 107 10.77 13.67 4.12
N GLU A 108 12.03 13.78 3.73
CA GLU A 108 12.58 15.02 3.15
C GLU A 108 12.62 15.01 1.61
N ALA A 109 12.38 13.86 0.98
CA ALA A 109 12.81 13.64 -0.39
C ALA A 109 11.69 13.26 -1.37
N PHE A 110 10.43 13.47 -1.05
CA PHE A 110 9.33 13.14 -1.93
C PHE A 110 9.04 14.31 -2.88
N LEU A 111 9.29 14.11 -4.17
CA LEU A 111 8.80 15.00 -5.22
C LEU A 111 7.55 14.37 -5.82
N PRO A 112 6.41 15.06 -5.78
CA PRO A 112 5.15 14.51 -6.23
C PRO A 112 5.03 14.59 -7.74
N GLY A 113 4.12 13.82 -8.28
CA GLY A 113 3.67 14.09 -9.61
C GLY A 113 3.36 12.89 -10.48
N GLY A 114 3.16 11.71 -9.92
CA GLY A 114 2.74 10.54 -10.71
C GLY A 114 1.36 10.71 -11.38
N PHE A 115 0.53 11.63 -10.91
CA PHE A 115 -0.69 12.01 -11.62
C PHE A 115 -0.44 13.05 -12.71
N SER A 116 0.65 12.90 -13.45
CA SER A 116 1.04 13.75 -14.58
C SER A 116 1.80 12.93 -15.61
N GLN A 117 1.85 13.40 -16.86
CA GLN A 117 2.63 12.74 -17.93
C GLN A 117 4.12 12.69 -17.64
N GLU A 118 4.65 13.66 -16.89
CA GLU A 118 6.05 13.65 -16.46
C GLU A 118 6.17 13.97 -14.97
N THR A 119 7.14 13.35 -14.32
CA THR A 119 7.53 13.67 -12.95
C THR A 119 9.04 13.67 -12.78
N CYS A 120 9.55 14.41 -11.78
CA CYS A 120 10.93 14.31 -11.34
C CYS A 120 10.99 13.64 -9.98
N VAL A 121 11.86 12.63 -9.85
CA VAL A 121 11.95 11.81 -8.66
C VAL A 121 13.37 11.81 -8.14
N LEU A 122 13.54 11.97 -6.82
CA LEU A 122 14.84 11.84 -6.20
C LEU A 122 15.38 10.42 -6.37
N ASN A 123 16.59 10.32 -6.88
CA ASN A 123 17.31 9.07 -7.04
C ASN A 123 18.82 9.32 -6.90
N THR A 124 19.34 9.13 -5.71
CA THR A 124 20.76 9.19 -5.40
C THR A 124 21.27 7.82 -4.95
N GLN A 125 22.56 7.65 -4.74
CA GLN A 125 23.12 6.41 -4.20
C GLN A 125 22.57 6.09 -2.79
N GLU A 126 22.26 7.11 -2.01
CA GLU A 126 21.78 6.96 -0.63
C GLU A 126 20.25 6.88 -0.54
N ASN A 127 19.56 7.57 -1.43
CA ASN A 127 18.09 7.66 -1.42
C ASN A 127 17.52 7.47 -2.82
N SER A 128 16.67 6.50 -2.99
CA SER A 128 15.94 6.24 -4.24
C SER A 128 14.46 6.01 -3.94
N PHE A 129 13.58 6.64 -4.73
CA PHE A 129 12.12 6.45 -4.65
C PHE A 129 11.58 5.59 -5.78
N ILE A 130 12.45 5.07 -6.61
CA ILE A 130 12.10 4.24 -7.75
C ILE A 130 12.99 3.00 -7.81
N SER A 131 12.41 1.93 -8.33
CA SER A 131 13.11 0.68 -8.62
C SER A 131 12.93 0.31 -10.10
N PRO A 132 13.95 -0.31 -10.74
CA PRO A 132 13.81 -0.83 -12.10
C PRO A 132 12.69 -1.86 -12.19
N VAL A 133 11.89 -1.80 -13.26
CA VAL A 133 10.79 -2.73 -13.54
C VAL A 133 11.30 -3.84 -14.48
N PRO A 134 11.21 -5.13 -14.07
CA PRO A 134 11.53 -6.26 -14.93
C PRO A 134 10.69 -6.29 -16.21
N ALA A 135 11.25 -6.76 -17.31
CA ALA A 135 10.55 -6.83 -18.61
C ALA A 135 9.24 -7.65 -18.57
N ALA A 136 9.15 -8.63 -17.67
CA ALA A 136 7.97 -9.49 -17.51
C ALA A 136 6.82 -8.85 -16.71
N LEU A 137 7.01 -7.65 -16.15
CA LEU A 137 5.97 -6.91 -15.44
C LEU A 137 5.46 -5.75 -16.30
N ASP A 138 4.14 -5.66 -16.50
CA ASP A 138 3.53 -4.51 -17.20
C ASP A 138 3.50 -3.26 -16.31
N ASP A 139 3.42 -2.07 -16.95
CA ASP A 139 3.46 -0.79 -16.24
C ASP A 139 2.27 -0.59 -15.31
N ILE A 140 1.09 -1.08 -15.69
CA ILE A 140 -0.11 -0.95 -14.86
C ILE A 140 0.05 -1.73 -13.57
N THR A 141 0.52 -2.98 -13.64
CA THR A 141 0.78 -3.80 -12.45
C THR A 141 1.97 -3.26 -11.64
N ALA A 142 2.97 -2.69 -12.30
CA ALA A 142 4.14 -2.10 -11.65
C ALA A 142 3.79 -0.90 -10.73
N THR A 143 2.67 -0.19 -10.96
CA THR A 143 2.16 0.85 -10.04
C THR A 143 1.90 0.33 -8.63
N LEU A 144 1.72 -1.00 -8.47
CA LEU A 144 1.49 -1.62 -7.17
C LEU A 144 2.78 -1.92 -6.38
N LEU A 145 3.94 -1.49 -6.84
CA LEU A 145 5.20 -1.74 -6.13
C LEU A 145 5.20 -1.09 -4.74
N GLU A 146 4.82 0.18 -4.65
CA GLU A 146 4.75 0.90 -3.36
C GLU A 146 3.76 0.25 -2.38
N PRO A 147 2.49 -0.01 -2.74
CA PRO A 147 1.57 -0.70 -1.82
C PRO A 147 1.98 -2.15 -1.54
N THR A 148 2.73 -2.81 -2.43
CA THR A 148 3.32 -4.13 -2.15
C THR A 148 4.40 -4.03 -1.08
N SER A 149 5.25 -3.01 -1.12
CA SER A 149 6.26 -2.75 -0.08
C SER A 149 5.60 -2.50 1.29
N CYS A 150 4.52 -1.71 1.34
CA CYS A 150 3.71 -1.51 2.53
C CYS A 150 3.09 -2.82 3.06
N SER A 151 2.53 -3.61 2.17
CA SER A 151 1.87 -4.89 2.49
C SER A 151 2.87 -5.94 2.95
N LEU A 152 4.06 -5.99 2.33
CA LEU A 152 5.16 -6.86 2.73
C LEU A 152 5.59 -6.56 4.17
N GLN A 153 5.70 -5.27 4.54
CA GLN A 153 6.00 -4.90 5.92
C GLN A 153 4.93 -5.41 6.90
N CYS A 154 3.65 -5.33 6.55
CA CYS A 154 2.58 -5.89 7.38
C CYS A 154 2.71 -7.42 7.51
N ALA A 155 3.01 -8.11 6.42
CA ALA A 155 3.17 -9.57 6.41
C ALA A 155 4.42 -10.02 7.20
N LEU A 156 5.55 -9.31 7.10
CA LEU A 156 6.75 -9.60 7.88
C LEU A 156 6.54 -9.36 9.38
N LYS A 157 5.80 -8.29 9.75
CA LYS A 157 5.44 -8.02 11.16
C LYS A 157 4.42 -9.01 11.73
N ALA A 158 3.71 -9.75 10.86
CA ALA A 158 2.84 -10.85 11.28
C ALA A 158 3.64 -12.01 11.90
N ASP A 159 4.92 -12.17 11.52
CA ASP A 159 5.85 -13.16 12.11
C ASP A 159 5.23 -14.55 12.17
N ILE A 160 4.64 -14.99 11.03
CA ILE A 160 3.89 -16.24 10.93
C ILE A 160 4.82 -17.44 10.85
N ARG A 161 4.36 -18.55 11.41
CA ARG A 161 4.94 -19.88 11.15
C ARG A 161 4.23 -20.55 9.97
N PRO A 162 4.88 -21.46 9.24
CA PRO A 162 4.21 -22.26 8.22
C PRO A 162 2.93 -22.92 8.77
N GLY A 163 1.83 -22.82 8.02
CA GLY A 163 0.53 -23.32 8.42
C GLY A 163 -0.30 -22.39 9.33
N ALA A 164 0.21 -21.20 9.69
CA ALA A 164 -0.51 -20.25 10.53
C ALA A 164 -1.88 -19.87 9.97
N LYS A 165 -2.84 -19.63 10.86
CA LYS A 165 -4.19 -19.14 10.56
C LYS A 165 -4.23 -17.62 10.72
N VAL A 166 -4.53 -16.90 9.65
CA VAL A 166 -4.48 -15.43 9.61
C VAL A 166 -5.80 -14.83 9.17
N ALA A 167 -6.31 -13.85 9.91
CA ALA A 167 -7.41 -12.99 9.50
C ALA A 167 -6.87 -11.62 9.07
N VAL A 168 -7.34 -11.12 7.92
CA VAL A 168 -7.03 -9.77 7.42
C VAL A 168 -8.31 -8.94 7.48
N ILE A 169 -8.36 -7.94 8.35
CA ILE A 169 -9.50 -7.04 8.49
C ILE A 169 -9.27 -5.80 7.62
N GLY A 170 -10.20 -5.54 6.70
CA GLY A 170 -10.09 -4.44 5.76
C GLY A 170 -9.52 -4.88 4.42
N MET A 171 -10.41 -5.36 3.52
CA MET A 171 -10.06 -5.82 2.18
C MET A 171 -10.09 -4.67 1.15
N GLY A 172 -9.29 -3.63 1.41
CA GLY A 172 -8.85 -2.65 0.43
C GLY A 172 -7.64 -3.17 -0.37
N PRO A 173 -6.98 -2.33 -1.21
CA PRO A 173 -5.81 -2.77 -1.98
C PRO A 173 -4.75 -3.44 -1.12
N MET A 174 -4.34 -2.81 -0.02
CA MET A 174 -3.37 -3.38 0.91
C MET A 174 -3.84 -4.69 1.53
N GLY A 175 -5.13 -4.84 1.85
CA GLY A 175 -5.68 -6.08 2.42
C GLY A 175 -5.55 -7.25 1.46
N PHE A 176 -5.86 -7.05 0.19
CA PHE A 176 -5.70 -8.08 -0.84
C PHE A 176 -4.23 -8.45 -1.05
N ILE A 177 -3.35 -7.45 -1.20
CA ILE A 177 -1.92 -7.69 -1.39
C ILE A 177 -1.32 -8.40 -0.18
N THR A 178 -1.62 -7.92 1.05
CA THR A 178 -1.12 -8.54 2.29
C THR A 178 -1.62 -9.97 2.44
N ALA A 179 -2.90 -10.25 2.18
CA ALA A 179 -3.46 -11.60 2.23
C ALA A 179 -2.73 -12.54 1.26
N ARG A 180 -2.45 -12.07 0.04
CA ARG A 180 -1.74 -12.85 -0.96
C ARG A 180 -0.28 -13.10 -0.57
N ILE A 181 0.40 -12.09 -0.03
CA ILE A 181 1.77 -12.25 0.50
C ILE A 181 1.80 -13.27 1.64
N LEU A 182 0.87 -13.19 2.59
CA LEU A 182 0.78 -14.13 3.72
C LEU A 182 0.64 -15.58 3.24
N GLN A 183 -0.17 -15.83 2.19
CA GLN A 183 -0.25 -17.15 1.57
C GLN A 183 1.08 -17.59 0.95
N GLN A 184 1.78 -16.69 0.24
CA GLN A 184 3.07 -16.98 -0.39
C GLN A 184 4.17 -17.33 0.63
N ILE A 185 4.15 -16.67 1.80
CA ILE A 185 5.15 -16.93 2.85
C ILE A 185 4.76 -18.07 3.80
N GLY A 186 3.67 -18.80 3.50
CA GLY A 186 3.36 -20.09 4.15
C GLY A 186 2.21 -20.05 5.16
N ALA A 187 1.34 -19.05 5.19
CA ALA A 187 0.09 -19.15 5.95
C ALA A 187 -0.78 -20.31 5.43
N GLY A 188 -1.28 -21.14 6.34
CA GLY A 188 -2.14 -22.28 5.97
C GLY A 188 -3.58 -21.86 5.68
N VAL A 189 -4.09 -20.87 6.41
CA VAL A 189 -5.42 -20.29 6.22
C VAL A 189 -5.32 -18.77 6.24
N VAL A 190 -5.82 -18.11 5.21
CA VAL A 190 -5.94 -16.65 5.17
C VAL A 190 -7.39 -16.30 4.83
N VAL A 191 -8.04 -15.49 5.69
CA VAL A 191 -9.43 -15.06 5.52
C VAL A 191 -9.52 -13.54 5.52
N GLY A 192 -10.23 -12.98 4.54
CA GLY A 192 -10.53 -11.55 4.49
C GLY A 192 -11.79 -11.22 5.30
N ILE A 193 -11.72 -10.24 6.20
CA ILE A 193 -12.87 -9.75 6.95
C ILE A 193 -13.26 -8.37 6.44
N VAL A 194 -14.51 -8.22 6.05
CA VAL A 194 -15.10 -6.98 5.52
C VAL A 194 -16.32 -6.57 6.35
N ASN A 195 -16.73 -5.32 6.23
CA ASN A 195 -17.94 -4.79 6.85
C ASN A 195 -18.99 -4.32 5.84
N LYS A 196 -18.83 -4.71 4.57
CA LYS A 196 -19.73 -4.34 3.47
C LYS A 196 -19.96 -5.56 2.56
N PRO A 197 -21.22 -5.94 2.28
CA PRO A 197 -21.55 -7.06 1.38
C PRO A 197 -20.90 -6.92 0.00
N SER A 198 -20.92 -5.72 -0.60
CA SER A 198 -20.30 -5.48 -1.92
C SER A 198 -18.79 -5.74 -1.94
N ARG A 199 -18.11 -5.56 -0.82
CA ARG A 199 -16.68 -5.89 -0.70
C ARG A 199 -16.47 -7.40 -0.57
N LEU A 200 -17.39 -8.11 0.09
CA LEU A 200 -17.35 -9.57 0.18
C LEU A 200 -17.53 -10.22 -1.20
N GLU A 201 -18.43 -9.69 -2.02
CA GLU A 201 -18.59 -10.14 -3.41
C GLU A 201 -17.28 -10.03 -4.18
N LYS A 202 -16.60 -8.89 -4.10
CA LYS A 202 -15.29 -8.70 -4.74
C LYS A 202 -14.21 -9.64 -4.20
N VAL A 203 -14.22 -9.98 -2.91
CA VAL A 203 -13.33 -11.01 -2.33
C VAL A 203 -13.56 -12.36 -3.03
N ARG A 204 -14.83 -12.74 -3.23
CA ARG A 204 -15.21 -13.98 -3.88
C ARG A 204 -14.86 -14.01 -5.38
N GLU A 205 -15.11 -12.91 -6.09
CA GLU A 205 -14.81 -12.77 -7.53
C GLU A 205 -13.32 -12.95 -7.82
N ILE A 206 -12.45 -12.44 -6.95
CA ILE A 206 -10.99 -12.59 -7.08
C ILE A 206 -10.56 -14.03 -6.88
N GLY A 207 -11.23 -14.77 -5.98
CA GLY A 207 -11.19 -16.23 -5.89
C GLY A 207 -9.93 -16.85 -5.26
N PHE A 208 -9.05 -16.05 -4.62
CA PHE A 208 -7.86 -16.61 -3.99
C PHE A 208 -7.94 -16.72 -2.45
N LEU A 209 -9.00 -16.20 -1.83
CA LEU A 209 -9.21 -16.29 -0.37
C LEU A 209 -10.69 -16.34 0.00
N GLU A 210 -10.97 -16.86 1.18
CA GLU A 210 -12.30 -16.84 1.77
C GLU A 210 -12.58 -15.49 2.45
N GLY A 211 -13.88 -15.09 2.53
CA GLY A 211 -14.29 -13.83 3.12
C GLY A 211 -15.40 -13.97 4.14
N ILE A 212 -15.35 -13.13 5.19
CA ILE A 212 -16.38 -13.00 6.23
C ILE A 212 -16.89 -11.55 6.22
N ASP A 213 -18.22 -11.40 6.27
CA ASP A 213 -18.89 -10.11 6.47
C ASP A 213 -19.15 -9.87 7.96
N SER A 214 -18.40 -8.96 8.57
CA SER A 214 -18.52 -8.61 10.00
C SER A 214 -19.71 -7.69 10.31
N SER A 215 -20.53 -7.30 9.33
CA SER A 215 -21.79 -6.60 9.56
C SER A 215 -22.95 -7.55 9.91
N ARG A 216 -22.78 -8.84 9.67
CA ARG A 216 -23.77 -9.87 9.99
C ARG A 216 -23.72 -10.23 11.48
N GLU A 217 -24.86 -10.62 12.03
CA GLU A 217 -24.95 -11.04 13.44
C GLU A 217 -24.17 -12.33 13.72
N ASP A 218 -24.12 -13.26 12.75
CA ASP A 218 -23.47 -14.58 12.84
C ASP A 218 -21.97 -14.58 12.50
N TRP A 219 -21.35 -13.42 12.26
CA TRP A 219 -19.95 -13.37 11.77
C TRP A 219 -18.93 -14.00 12.73
N LEU A 220 -19.17 -13.97 14.04
CA LEU A 220 -18.28 -14.61 15.01
C LEU A 220 -18.38 -16.14 14.97
N ASP A 221 -19.55 -16.69 14.67
CA ASP A 221 -19.71 -18.13 14.49
C ASP A 221 -18.99 -18.57 13.23
N ARG A 222 -19.03 -17.75 12.16
CA ARG A 222 -18.27 -17.99 10.96
C ARG A 222 -16.75 -17.95 11.19
N VAL A 223 -16.26 -17.07 12.07
CA VAL A 223 -14.86 -17.07 12.51
C VAL A 223 -14.51 -18.39 13.21
N ARG A 224 -15.38 -18.88 14.12
CA ARG A 224 -15.14 -20.15 14.82
C ARG A 224 -15.15 -21.35 13.89
N GLU A 225 -16.06 -21.39 12.92
CA GLU A 225 -16.11 -22.47 11.92
C GLU A 225 -14.80 -22.60 11.13
N ILE A 226 -14.19 -21.46 10.75
CA ILE A 226 -12.97 -21.47 9.92
C ILE A 226 -11.72 -21.65 10.77
N PHE A 227 -11.60 -20.91 11.86
CA PHE A 227 -10.37 -20.85 12.66
C PHE A 227 -10.37 -21.82 13.85
N GLY A 228 -11.52 -22.34 14.22
CA GLY A 228 -11.74 -23.11 15.46
C GLY A 228 -12.06 -22.20 16.66
N ASP A 229 -12.29 -22.82 17.82
CA ASP A 229 -12.75 -22.15 19.04
C ASP A 229 -11.80 -21.04 19.55
N PHE A 230 -10.52 -21.18 19.30
CA PHE A 230 -9.51 -20.22 19.77
C PHE A 230 -9.38 -19.00 18.87
N GLY A 231 -9.74 -19.08 17.58
CA GLY A 231 -9.58 -18.02 16.59
C GLY A 231 -8.24 -18.07 15.84
N PRO A 232 -7.95 -17.03 15.00
CA PRO A 232 -6.73 -16.95 14.22
C PRO A 232 -5.47 -16.72 15.08
N ASP A 233 -4.32 -17.22 14.63
CA ASP A 233 -2.99 -16.95 15.23
C ASP A 233 -2.63 -15.49 15.15
N VAL A 234 -2.93 -14.88 13.99
CA VAL A 234 -2.60 -13.47 13.69
C VAL A 234 -3.82 -12.79 13.09
N VAL A 235 -4.02 -11.53 13.49
CA VAL A 235 -4.95 -10.61 12.84
C VAL A 235 -4.17 -9.43 12.29
N VAL A 236 -4.31 -9.15 10.99
CA VAL A 236 -3.75 -7.95 10.35
C VAL A 236 -4.87 -6.94 10.13
N GLU A 237 -4.78 -5.78 10.78
CA GLU A 237 -5.78 -4.71 10.71
C GLU A 237 -5.35 -3.64 9.71
N LEU A 238 -6.10 -3.47 8.61
CA LEU A 238 -5.80 -2.60 7.48
C LEU A 238 -6.98 -1.67 7.10
N SER A 239 -7.99 -1.56 7.95
CA SER A 239 -9.15 -0.70 7.68
C SER A 239 -9.03 0.71 8.25
N GLY A 240 -8.24 0.90 9.31
CA GLY A 240 -8.15 2.15 10.06
C GLY A 240 -9.43 2.50 10.85
N ASN A 241 -10.26 1.51 11.11
CA ASN A 241 -11.52 1.67 11.85
C ASN A 241 -11.39 1.10 13.26
N LEU A 242 -11.77 1.88 14.27
CA LEU A 242 -11.69 1.47 15.68
C LEU A 242 -12.53 0.24 16.00
N THR A 243 -13.69 0.10 15.37
CA THR A 243 -14.52 -1.10 15.51
C THR A 243 -13.82 -2.33 14.95
N ALA A 244 -13.08 -2.20 13.86
CA ALA A 244 -12.28 -3.28 13.27
C ALA A 244 -11.12 -3.67 14.21
N PHE A 245 -10.47 -2.71 14.85
CA PHE A 245 -9.46 -3.00 15.88
C PHE A 245 -10.06 -3.73 17.08
N GLN A 246 -11.24 -3.29 17.55
CA GLN A 246 -11.97 -3.97 18.62
C GLN A 246 -12.36 -5.40 18.22
N ASN A 247 -12.73 -5.62 16.96
CA ASN A 247 -13.00 -6.94 16.40
C ASN A 247 -11.73 -7.80 16.36
N ALA A 248 -10.58 -7.22 16.01
CA ALA A 248 -9.31 -7.94 16.06
C ALA A 248 -8.99 -8.46 17.47
N LEU A 249 -9.18 -7.64 18.52
CA LEU A 249 -9.03 -8.04 19.93
C LEU A 249 -9.98 -9.17 20.34
N LYS A 250 -11.20 -9.19 19.77
CA LYS A 250 -12.20 -10.25 20.06
C LYS A 250 -11.78 -11.59 19.48
N ILE A 251 -11.38 -11.63 18.22
CA ILE A 251 -11.23 -12.87 17.46
C ILE A 251 -9.84 -13.51 17.56
N VAL A 252 -8.77 -12.73 17.80
CA VAL A 252 -7.43 -13.28 17.93
C VAL A 252 -7.33 -14.25 19.11
N ARG A 253 -6.65 -15.39 18.91
CA ARG A 253 -6.49 -16.39 19.98
C ARG A 253 -5.66 -15.87 21.16
N PRO A 254 -5.72 -16.51 22.35
CA PRO A 254 -4.75 -16.28 23.43
C PRO A 254 -3.31 -16.52 22.92
N GLY A 255 -2.37 -15.67 23.37
CA GLY A 255 -1.00 -15.64 22.88
C GLY A 255 -0.85 -15.24 21.39
N GLY A 256 -1.90 -14.72 20.78
CA GLY A 256 -1.90 -14.32 19.38
C GLY A 256 -1.30 -12.95 19.14
N ARG A 257 -1.21 -12.57 17.85
CA ARG A 257 -0.60 -11.32 17.40
C ARG A 257 -1.61 -10.48 16.62
N ILE A 258 -1.58 -9.16 16.84
CA ILE A 258 -2.31 -8.18 16.04
C ILE A 258 -1.29 -7.25 15.38
N VAL A 259 -1.35 -7.16 14.05
CA VAL A 259 -0.56 -6.20 13.27
C VAL A 259 -1.46 -5.03 12.89
N VAL A 260 -1.05 -3.82 13.27
CA VAL A 260 -1.73 -2.57 12.92
C VAL A 260 -0.98 -1.93 11.76
N GLY A 261 -1.52 -2.05 10.55
CA GLY A 261 -0.93 -1.53 9.32
C GLY A 261 -1.70 -0.34 8.71
N SER A 262 -2.72 0.15 9.41
CA SER A 262 -3.55 1.27 8.98
C SER A 262 -3.33 2.52 9.84
N VAL A 263 -3.73 3.69 9.30
CA VAL A 263 -3.70 4.96 10.01
C VAL A 263 -5.06 5.21 10.63
N TYR A 264 -5.11 5.31 11.95
CA TYR A 264 -6.30 5.77 12.68
C TYR A 264 -6.30 7.30 12.77
N THR A 265 -7.44 7.91 12.42
CA THR A 265 -7.64 9.35 12.56
C THR A 265 -8.56 9.59 13.74
N GLY A 266 -8.06 10.22 14.82
CA GLY A 266 -8.83 10.54 16.02
C GLY A 266 -8.48 9.66 17.24
N TYR A 267 -9.23 9.88 18.32
CA TYR A 267 -9.06 9.21 19.60
C TYR A 267 -10.09 8.08 19.76
N ALA A 268 -9.74 7.07 20.53
CA ALA A 268 -10.58 5.89 20.82
C ALA A 268 -11.11 5.97 22.25
N ASP A 269 -12.31 6.50 22.44
CA ASP A 269 -12.91 6.61 23.77
C ASP A 269 -13.48 5.29 24.29
N ASN A 270 -13.75 4.30 23.43
CA ASN A 270 -14.48 3.08 23.75
C ASN A 270 -13.81 1.80 23.23
N VAL A 271 -12.50 1.67 23.37
CA VAL A 271 -11.79 0.42 23.08
C VAL A 271 -11.60 -0.39 24.36
N GLU A 272 -12.16 -1.59 24.41
CA GLU A 272 -11.94 -2.51 25.52
C GLU A 272 -10.54 -3.13 25.43
N LEU A 273 -9.61 -2.70 26.29
CA LEU A 273 -8.23 -3.18 26.31
C LEU A 273 -8.02 -4.43 27.19
N ARG A 274 -9.03 -4.87 27.96
CA ARG A 274 -8.95 -6.06 28.81
C ARG A 274 -8.44 -7.32 28.09
N PRO A 275 -8.83 -7.59 26.81
CA PRO A 275 -8.32 -8.73 26.07
C PRO A 275 -6.81 -8.73 25.88
N VAL A 276 -6.16 -7.57 25.83
CA VAL A 276 -4.71 -7.46 25.63
C VAL A 276 -3.96 -8.20 26.72
N MET A 277 -4.30 -7.93 28.00
CA MET A 277 -3.69 -8.60 29.15
C MET A 277 -4.19 -10.04 29.31
N ARG A 278 -5.54 -10.25 29.24
CA ARG A 278 -6.11 -11.58 29.50
C ARG A 278 -5.73 -12.64 28.49
N LYS A 279 -5.50 -12.25 27.25
CA LYS A 279 -5.07 -13.15 26.18
C LYS A 279 -3.56 -13.11 25.93
N GLU A 280 -2.79 -12.32 26.69
CA GLU A 280 -1.34 -12.16 26.51
C GLU A 280 -0.97 -11.79 25.07
N LEU A 281 -1.66 -10.77 24.50
CA LEU A 281 -1.54 -10.43 23.10
C LEU A 281 -0.27 -9.64 22.80
N THR A 282 0.32 -9.91 21.62
CA THR A 282 1.32 -9.04 21.02
C THR A 282 0.65 -8.11 20.03
N ILE A 283 0.77 -6.78 20.22
CA ILE A 283 0.25 -5.77 19.27
C ILE A 283 1.44 -5.03 18.69
N VAL A 284 1.58 -5.04 17.37
CA VAL A 284 2.71 -4.41 16.67
C VAL A 284 2.22 -3.47 15.58
N GLY A 285 2.86 -2.29 15.47
CA GLY A 285 2.65 -1.37 14.35
C GLY A 285 3.49 -1.77 13.13
N ALA A 286 2.90 -1.67 11.94
CA ALA A 286 3.58 -1.87 10.67
C ALA A 286 3.52 -0.57 9.87
N LYS A 287 4.59 0.24 9.93
CA LYS A 287 4.73 1.44 9.11
C LYS A 287 5.47 1.07 7.82
N GLY A 288 4.83 1.20 6.71
CA GLY A 288 5.41 1.12 5.37
C GLY A 288 5.32 2.46 4.64
N PRO A 289 5.83 2.51 3.42
CA PRO A 289 6.67 1.50 2.79
C PRO A 289 8.07 1.47 3.42
N PHE A 290 8.68 0.32 3.37
CA PHE A 290 10.04 0.14 3.85
C PHE A 290 10.82 -0.70 2.84
N PRO A 291 12.00 -0.28 2.41
CA PRO A 291 12.81 -1.07 1.50
C PRO A 291 13.34 -2.29 2.24
N ASN A 292 12.62 -3.40 2.13
CA ASN A 292 13.17 -4.70 2.46
C ASN A 292 14.04 -5.10 1.25
N LEU A 293 15.35 -5.10 1.45
CA LEU A 293 16.30 -5.44 0.41
C LEU A 293 16.77 -6.88 0.55
N ASN A 294 16.95 -7.54 -0.58
CA ASN A 294 17.67 -8.79 -0.67
C ASN A 294 19.16 -8.58 -0.38
N SER A 295 19.92 -9.65 -0.22
CA SER A 295 21.37 -9.59 0.05
C SER A 295 22.19 -8.90 -1.05
N ASP A 296 21.68 -8.86 -2.28
CA ASP A 296 22.28 -8.18 -3.43
C ASP A 296 21.82 -6.72 -3.58
N GLY A 297 20.96 -6.24 -2.66
CA GLY A 297 20.41 -4.88 -2.66
C GLY A 297 19.21 -4.66 -3.58
N SER A 298 18.69 -5.72 -4.22
CA SER A 298 17.42 -5.65 -4.98
C SER A 298 16.20 -5.55 -4.06
N SER A 299 15.06 -5.09 -4.60
CA SER A 299 13.83 -4.90 -3.84
C SER A 299 13.10 -6.22 -3.60
N MET A 300 12.93 -6.62 -2.34
CA MET A 300 12.08 -7.76 -1.98
C MET A 300 10.61 -7.53 -2.35
N ALA A 301 10.14 -6.27 -2.36
CA ALA A 301 8.78 -5.96 -2.76
C ALA A 301 8.57 -6.17 -4.27
N MET A 302 9.57 -5.88 -5.09
CA MET A 302 9.54 -6.16 -6.53
C MET A 302 9.45 -7.67 -6.78
N ASP A 303 10.28 -8.47 -6.13
CA ASP A 303 10.24 -9.94 -6.25
C ASP A 303 8.90 -10.50 -5.80
N MET A 304 8.36 -9.98 -4.70
CA MET A 304 7.05 -10.38 -4.22
C MET A 304 5.95 -9.99 -5.22
N LEU A 305 5.98 -8.77 -5.75
CA LEU A 305 5.02 -8.32 -6.77
C LEU A 305 5.06 -9.21 -8.02
N MET A 306 6.26 -9.58 -8.49
CA MET A 306 6.43 -10.52 -9.59
C MET A 306 5.76 -11.86 -9.32
N ASN A 307 5.88 -12.39 -8.10
CA ASN A 307 5.28 -13.66 -7.71
C ASN A 307 3.76 -13.62 -7.63
N ILE A 308 3.17 -12.49 -7.24
CA ILE A 308 1.73 -12.33 -7.03
C ILE A 308 1.02 -11.53 -8.15
N GLN A 309 1.73 -11.08 -9.18
CA GLN A 309 1.24 -10.15 -10.21
C GLN A 309 -0.11 -10.55 -10.83
N LYS A 310 -0.31 -11.85 -11.10
CA LYS A 310 -1.55 -12.36 -11.70
C LYS A 310 -2.77 -12.17 -10.81
N ASP A 311 -2.58 -12.27 -9.49
CA ASP A 311 -3.68 -12.13 -8.53
C ASP A 311 -3.95 -10.66 -8.25
N VAL A 312 -2.92 -9.85 -8.02
CA VAL A 312 -3.09 -8.42 -7.76
C VAL A 312 -3.57 -7.65 -8.99
N ARG A 313 -3.30 -8.15 -10.21
CA ARG A 313 -3.87 -7.59 -11.44
C ARG A 313 -5.40 -7.60 -11.45
N LYS A 314 -6.02 -8.59 -10.79
CA LYS A 314 -7.49 -8.72 -10.70
C LYS A 314 -8.15 -7.62 -9.87
N ILE A 315 -7.42 -6.94 -8.98
CA ILE A 315 -7.98 -5.83 -8.20
C ILE A 315 -7.91 -4.48 -8.92
N ILE A 316 -7.20 -4.39 -10.05
CA ILE A 316 -6.97 -3.16 -10.79
C ILE A 316 -8.11 -2.90 -11.77
N GLN A 317 -8.62 -1.68 -11.73
CA GLN A 317 -9.47 -1.08 -12.77
C GLN A 317 -8.72 0.07 -13.42
N VAL A 318 -8.56 0.02 -14.73
CA VAL A 318 -7.79 0.99 -15.52
C VAL A 318 -8.72 2.08 -16.05
N TYR A 319 -8.26 3.31 -16.02
CA TYR A 319 -8.93 4.50 -16.54
C TYR A 319 -7.96 5.27 -17.43
N ASP A 320 -8.44 5.80 -18.53
CA ASP A 320 -7.71 6.81 -19.27
C ASP A 320 -7.64 8.12 -18.47
N TYR A 321 -6.65 8.98 -18.75
CA TYR A 321 -6.52 10.29 -18.13
C TYR A 321 -7.81 11.12 -18.20
N THR A 322 -8.54 11.05 -19.31
CA THR A 322 -9.82 11.76 -19.51
C THR A 322 -10.91 11.33 -18.53
N ASP A 323 -10.82 10.10 -17.99
CA ASP A 323 -11.72 9.52 -16.99
C ASP A 323 -11.12 9.58 -15.56
N ALA A 324 -10.04 10.32 -15.35
CA ALA A 324 -9.33 10.31 -14.07
C ALA A 324 -10.22 10.71 -12.89
N LEU A 325 -11.11 11.69 -13.04
CA LEU A 325 -12.03 12.10 -11.96
C LEU A 325 -12.92 10.93 -11.52
N ARG A 326 -13.40 10.14 -12.50
CA ARG A 326 -14.18 8.92 -12.24
C ARG A 326 -13.35 7.86 -11.50
N ALA A 327 -12.06 7.74 -11.80
CA ALA A 327 -11.17 6.82 -11.09
C ALA A 327 -11.12 7.11 -9.59
N PHE A 328 -11.05 8.39 -9.19
CA PHE A 328 -11.11 8.81 -7.79
C PHE A 328 -12.48 8.55 -7.17
N GLU A 329 -13.57 8.88 -7.86
CA GLU A 329 -14.93 8.63 -7.38
C GLU A 329 -15.21 7.15 -7.17
N ASP A 330 -14.80 6.29 -8.08
CA ASP A 330 -15.02 4.85 -8.00
C ASP A 330 -14.29 4.23 -6.81
N MET A 331 -13.07 4.69 -6.50
CA MET A 331 -12.39 4.30 -5.26
C MET A 331 -13.07 4.85 -4.02
N MET A 332 -13.50 6.12 -4.01
CA MET A 332 -14.19 6.73 -2.87
C MET A 332 -15.49 6.03 -2.53
N CYS A 333 -16.24 5.59 -3.54
CA CYS A 333 -17.52 4.89 -3.40
C CYS A 333 -17.36 3.36 -3.29
N SER A 334 -16.13 2.83 -3.24
CA SER A 334 -15.82 1.40 -3.20
C SER A 334 -16.32 0.62 -4.43
N ARG A 335 -16.56 1.29 -5.57
CA ARG A 335 -16.88 0.65 -6.85
C ARG A 335 -15.66 -0.05 -7.46
N SER A 336 -14.45 0.53 -7.30
CA SER A 336 -13.18 -0.14 -7.59
C SER A 336 -12.43 -0.52 -6.31
N ILE A 337 -11.55 -1.53 -6.40
CA ILE A 337 -10.60 -1.84 -5.32
C ILE A 337 -9.38 -0.95 -5.48
N LYS A 338 -8.82 -0.92 -6.70
CA LYS A 338 -7.65 -0.13 -7.06
C LYS A 338 -7.86 0.50 -8.44
N SER A 339 -7.95 1.80 -8.48
CA SER A 339 -8.01 2.56 -9.74
C SER A 339 -6.60 2.92 -10.19
N VAL A 340 -6.31 2.70 -11.47
CA VAL A 340 -5.05 3.08 -12.12
C VAL A 340 -5.35 3.96 -13.32
N ILE A 341 -4.73 5.12 -13.39
CA ILE A 341 -4.90 6.11 -14.45
C ILE A 341 -3.71 5.99 -15.39
N THR A 342 -3.96 5.94 -16.71
CA THR A 342 -2.95 5.93 -17.77
C THR A 342 -2.87 7.29 -18.48
N PHE A 343 -1.68 7.65 -18.96
CA PHE A 343 -1.39 8.96 -19.55
C PHE A 343 -0.99 8.87 -21.03
N HIS A 344 -1.51 7.90 -21.77
CA HIS A 344 -1.21 7.70 -23.20
C HIS A 344 -1.90 8.71 -24.10
#